data_6eccaecc2d62a34c5d971b5defb2e4fb
#
_entry.id   6eccaecc2d62a34c5d971b5defb2e4fb
#
_cell.length_a   1.000
_cell.length_b   1.000
_cell.length_c   1.000
_cell.angle_alpha   90.00
_cell.angle_beta   90.00
_cell.angle_gamma   90.00
#
_symmetry.space_group_name_H-M   'P 1'
#
loop_
_entity.id
_entity.type
_entity.pdbx_description
1 polymer ?
#
loop_
_entity_poly.entity_id
_entity_poly.type
_entity_poly.pdbx_seq_one_letter_code
_entity_poly.pdbx_strand_id
1 'polypeptide(L)'
;MSKNVVDAILELGSDEIGFIPSRRQVDYNGGYVNNWTTKQFSEYVNGRVVIERDHGGIGQGYKSDDGLQSFKQDATHFDIIHIDPWKVYQDFRKGVEEVITSIKYIYWKNPMIKFEVGTEESIRRFEVSELENLLHNLEHKLPSNIFENIEYAVVQSGVGLDLGKQQNTGTFNPKRLEDMVKVCKKFGKKSKEHNGDYLSSKEYKDRFDLGLN
;
A
#
# COMPACT_ATOMS: atom_id res chain seq x y z
N MET A 1 4.65 9.50 -10.86
CA MET A 1 4.33 10.83 -10.28
C MET A 1 5.47 11.78 -10.59
N SER A 2 5.21 13.05 -10.87
CA SER A 2 6.20 14.12 -11.02
C SER A 2 5.79 15.32 -10.16
N LYS A 3 6.70 16.29 -9.96
CA LYS A 3 6.35 17.52 -9.20
C LYS A 3 5.15 18.23 -9.83
N ASN A 4 5.08 18.35 -11.15
CA ASN A 4 3.95 19.01 -11.82
C ASN A 4 2.60 18.31 -11.56
N VAL A 5 2.59 16.99 -11.47
CA VAL A 5 1.39 16.23 -11.08
C VAL A 5 1.01 16.53 -9.62
N VAL A 6 2.00 16.62 -8.73
CA VAL A 6 1.76 17.00 -7.33
C VAL A 6 1.13 18.40 -7.27
N ASP A 7 1.70 19.36 -7.99
CA ASP A 7 1.19 20.74 -8.01
C ASP A 7 -0.26 20.77 -8.52
N ALA A 8 -0.56 20.09 -9.64
CA ALA A 8 -1.91 20.05 -10.21
C ALA A 8 -2.94 19.44 -9.26
N ILE A 9 -2.60 18.36 -8.56
CA ILE A 9 -3.50 17.74 -7.57
C ILE A 9 -3.73 18.69 -6.38
N LEU A 10 -2.67 19.36 -5.91
CA LEU A 10 -2.80 20.31 -4.81
C LEU A 10 -3.59 21.57 -5.19
N GLU A 11 -3.52 21.99 -6.46
CA GLU A 11 -4.34 23.09 -7.00
C GLU A 11 -5.81 22.68 -7.17
N LEU A 12 -6.07 21.41 -7.53
CA LEU A 12 -7.43 20.88 -7.63
C LEU A 12 -8.19 20.92 -6.30
N GLY A 13 -7.47 20.76 -5.18
CA GLY A 13 -8.05 20.89 -3.84
C GLY A 13 -9.10 19.83 -3.49
N SER A 14 -9.02 18.64 -4.10
CA SER A 14 -9.93 17.53 -3.80
C SER A 14 -9.46 16.78 -2.57
N ASP A 15 -10.36 16.48 -1.65
CA ASP A 15 -10.16 15.62 -0.49
C ASP A 15 -10.36 14.12 -0.80
N GLU A 16 -10.79 13.80 -2.02
CA GLU A 16 -10.96 12.43 -2.51
C GLU A 16 -9.68 11.82 -3.11
N ILE A 17 -8.62 12.62 -3.26
CA ILE A 17 -7.36 12.21 -3.90
C ILE A 17 -6.22 12.33 -2.89
N GLY A 18 -5.38 11.28 -2.80
CA GLY A 18 -4.17 11.27 -2.01
C GLY A 18 -2.92 11.02 -2.85
N PHE A 19 -1.75 11.08 -2.23
CA PHE A 19 -0.48 10.69 -2.83
C PHE A 19 -0.01 9.36 -2.27
N ILE A 20 0.46 8.49 -3.17
CA ILE A 20 0.98 7.17 -2.82
C ILE A 20 2.41 7.01 -3.40
N PRO A 21 3.41 7.76 -2.88
CA PRO A 21 4.78 7.65 -3.36
C PRO A 21 5.46 6.37 -2.89
N SER A 22 6.08 5.64 -3.83
CA SER A 22 6.99 4.56 -3.49
C SER A 22 8.31 5.09 -2.94
N ARG A 23 9.11 4.23 -2.29
CA ARG A 23 10.45 4.55 -1.79
C ARG A 23 11.40 5.03 -2.90
N ARG A 24 11.20 4.64 -4.15
CA ARG A 24 11.99 5.13 -5.28
C ARG A 24 11.61 6.56 -5.67
N GLN A 25 10.34 6.92 -5.50
CA GLN A 25 9.82 8.25 -5.82
C GLN A 25 10.22 9.28 -4.76
N VAL A 26 10.03 8.94 -3.48
CA VAL A 26 10.32 9.79 -2.32
C VAL A 26 10.78 8.89 -1.18
N ASP A 27 11.96 9.13 -0.60
CA ASP A 27 12.46 8.32 0.52
C ASP A 27 13.22 9.19 1.53
N TYR A 28 13.65 8.61 2.63
CA TYR A 28 14.38 9.30 3.71
C TYR A 28 15.66 10.01 3.24
N ASN A 29 16.30 9.53 2.20
CA ASN A 29 17.53 10.09 1.60
C ASN A 29 17.29 10.73 0.22
N GLY A 30 16.03 11.00 -0.15
CA GLY A 30 15.62 11.53 -1.44
C GLY A 30 15.22 10.46 -2.45
N GLY A 31 14.40 10.84 -3.41
CA GLY A 31 13.93 9.99 -4.50
C GLY A 31 13.98 10.71 -5.85
N TYR A 32 13.56 10.03 -6.94
CA TYR A 32 13.63 10.64 -8.28
C TYR A 32 12.59 11.74 -8.49
N VAL A 33 11.55 11.83 -7.65
CA VAL A 33 10.58 12.91 -7.72
C VAL A 33 11.14 14.13 -7.01
N ASN A 34 11.63 15.08 -7.78
CA ASN A 34 12.20 16.36 -7.32
C ASN A 34 13.30 16.23 -6.24
N ASN A 35 13.96 15.08 -6.14
CA ASN A 35 14.92 14.74 -5.08
C ASN A 35 14.35 14.88 -3.66
N TRP A 36 13.04 14.86 -3.48
CA TRP A 36 12.43 15.02 -2.18
C TRP A 36 12.75 13.87 -1.23
N THR A 37 13.14 14.25 -0.03
CA THR A 37 13.08 13.36 1.13
C THR A 37 11.63 13.20 1.59
N THR A 38 11.31 12.14 2.36
CA THR A 38 9.99 11.92 2.97
C THR A 38 9.50 13.17 3.69
N LYS A 39 10.38 13.78 4.51
CA LYS A 39 10.06 15.01 5.23
C LYS A 39 9.74 16.19 4.29
N GLN A 40 10.60 16.46 3.30
CA GLN A 40 10.41 17.57 2.36
C GLN A 40 9.12 17.40 1.54
N PHE A 41 8.80 16.18 1.14
CA PHE A 41 7.55 15.91 0.43
C PHE A 41 6.31 16.17 1.31
N SER A 42 6.32 15.67 2.54
CA SER A 42 5.24 15.92 3.50
C SER A 42 5.07 17.41 3.79
N GLU A 43 6.16 18.14 4.02
CA GLU A 43 6.14 19.60 4.22
C GLU A 43 5.59 20.34 2.99
N TYR A 44 5.91 19.87 1.78
CA TYR A 44 5.39 20.45 0.54
C TYR A 44 3.89 20.22 0.36
N VAL A 45 3.41 19.02 0.66
CA VAL A 45 1.97 18.68 0.65
C VAL A 45 1.24 19.43 1.77
N ASN A 46 1.87 19.59 2.92
CA ASN A 46 1.39 20.39 4.06
C ASN A 46 -0.03 20.00 4.52
N GLY A 47 -0.32 18.70 4.62
CA GLY A 47 -1.60 18.19 5.11
C GLY A 47 -2.82 18.45 4.23
N ARG A 48 -2.63 18.92 2.99
CA ARG A 48 -3.74 19.23 2.07
C ARG A 48 -4.44 17.97 1.53
N VAL A 49 -3.73 16.86 1.47
CA VAL A 49 -4.23 15.55 1.04
C VAL A 49 -3.54 14.46 1.84
N VAL A 50 -4.16 13.28 1.91
CA VAL A 50 -3.57 12.09 2.54
C VAL A 50 -2.32 11.65 1.80
N ILE A 51 -1.29 11.25 2.54
CA ILE A 51 -0.07 10.67 2.00
C ILE A 51 0.09 9.24 2.51
N GLU A 52 0.18 8.30 1.60
CA GLU A 52 0.46 6.90 1.88
C GLU A 52 1.82 6.49 1.33
N ARG A 53 2.58 5.69 2.09
CA ARG A 53 3.77 5.00 1.58
C ARG A 53 3.35 3.81 0.73
N ASP A 54 3.61 3.85 -0.58
CA ASP A 54 3.47 2.71 -1.46
C ASP A 54 4.65 1.73 -1.27
N HIS A 55 4.38 0.46 -1.05
CA HIS A 55 5.37 -0.59 -0.82
C HIS A 55 6.48 -0.17 0.15
N GLY A 56 6.16 -0.09 1.44
CA GLY A 56 7.13 0.22 2.49
C GLY A 56 7.92 -1.01 2.94
N GLY A 57 9.12 -0.78 3.47
CA GLY A 57 9.93 -1.78 4.14
C GLY A 57 11.12 -2.30 3.34
N ILE A 58 11.54 -3.50 3.71
CA ILE A 58 12.73 -4.16 3.19
C ILE A 58 12.64 -4.41 1.68
N GLY A 59 13.73 -4.11 0.96
CA GLY A 59 13.85 -4.42 -0.46
C GLY A 59 13.06 -3.51 -1.41
N GLN A 60 12.40 -2.47 -0.89
CA GLN A 60 11.54 -1.58 -1.69
C GLN A 60 12.25 -0.32 -2.21
N GLY A 61 13.43 0.03 -1.66
CA GLY A 61 14.26 1.14 -2.11
C GLY A 61 15.13 0.85 -3.32
N TYR A 62 15.97 1.81 -3.71
CA TYR A 62 17.01 1.63 -4.73
C TYR A 62 18.16 0.76 -4.25
N LYS A 63 18.52 0.88 -2.97
CA LYS A 63 19.57 0.10 -2.33
C LYS A 63 18.94 -1.00 -1.49
N SER A 64 19.63 -2.13 -1.39
CA SER A 64 19.25 -3.17 -0.45
C SER A 64 19.48 -2.65 0.97
N ASP A 65 18.41 -2.51 1.74
CA ASP A 65 18.41 -2.13 3.14
C ASP A 65 17.29 -2.87 3.90
N ASP A 66 17.28 -2.71 5.22
CA ASP A 66 16.26 -3.29 6.09
C ASP A 66 14.93 -2.49 6.13
N GLY A 67 14.88 -1.33 5.47
CA GLY A 67 13.71 -0.46 5.42
C GLY A 67 13.41 0.32 6.70
N LEU A 68 14.14 0.10 7.80
CA LEU A 68 13.80 0.69 9.12
C LEU A 68 13.93 2.21 9.14
N GLN A 69 14.92 2.78 8.44
CA GLN A 69 15.06 4.23 8.35
C GLN A 69 13.92 4.87 7.54
N SER A 70 13.49 4.22 6.46
CA SER A 70 12.31 4.64 5.70
C SER A 70 11.07 4.62 6.58
N PHE A 71 10.78 3.51 7.24
CA PHE A 71 9.64 3.40 8.16
C PHE A 71 9.65 4.44 9.28
N LYS A 72 10.83 4.77 9.82
CA LYS A 72 10.95 5.82 10.84
C LYS A 72 10.52 7.18 10.31
N GLN A 73 10.89 7.53 9.08
CA GLN A 73 10.51 8.80 8.46
C GLN A 73 9.03 8.77 8.03
N ASP A 74 8.58 7.67 7.45
CA ASP A 74 7.19 7.50 7.04
C ASP A 74 6.24 7.61 8.24
N ALA A 75 6.56 6.96 9.37
CA ALA A 75 5.79 7.05 10.60
C ALA A 75 5.68 8.48 11.18
N THR A 76 6.65 9.35 10.84
CA THR A 76 6.67 10.73 11.34
C THR A 76 5.93 11.69 10.41
N HIS A 77 5.87 11.39 9.12
CA HIS A 77 5.52 12.37 8.09
C HIS A 77 4.34 11.97 7.20
N PHE A 78 3.96 10.70 7.16
CA PHE A 78 2.87 10.19 6.34
C PHE A 78 1.68 9.76 7.20
N ASP A 79 0.54 9.54 6.55
CA ASP A 79 -0.72 9.18 7.22
C ASP A 79 -0.93 7.66 7.22
N ILE A 80 -0.53 6.99 6.13
CA ILE A 80 -0.71 5.55 5.93
C ILE A 80 0.60 4.94 5.45
N ILE A 81 0.88 3.71 5.87
CA ILE A 81 2.06 2.95 5.41
C ILE A 81 1.62 1.57 4.94
N HIS A 82 1.87 1.28 3.66
CA HIS A 82 1.73 -0.07 3.11
C HIS A 82 2.94 -0.92 3.53
N ILE A 83 2.69 -1.96 4.30
CA ILE A 83 3.72 -2.90 4.79
C ILE A 83 3.83 -4.05 3.79
N ASP A 84 4.88 -4.03 2.96
CA ASP A 84 5.07 -5.00 1.89
C ASP A 84 6.45 -5.67 1.89
N PRO A 85 6.68 -6.68 2.71
CA PRO A 85 7.92 -7.43 2.75
C PRO A 85 8.00 -8.56 1.68
N TRP A 86 6.95 -8.76 0.89
CA TRP A 86 6.76 -9.96 0.07
C TRP A 86 7.74 -10.08 -1.10
N LYS A 87 8.35 -8.98 -1.52
CA LYS A 87 9.43 -9.02 -2.50
C LYS A 87 10.66 -9.79 -2.00
N VAL A 88 10.94 -9.72 -0.71
CA VAL A 88 12.06 -10.41 -0.06
C VAL A 88 11.61 -11.73 0.56
N TYR A 89 10.47 -11.76 1.21
CA TYR A 89 9.95 -12.93 1.91
C TYR A 89 8.86 -13.62 1.09
N GLN A 90 9.26 -14.53 0.19
CA GLN A 90 8.30 -15.32 -0.60
C GLN A 90 7.61 -16.41 0.23
N ASP A 91 8.27 -16.89 1.31
CA ASP A 91 7.64 -17.80 2.29
C ASP A 91 6.57 -17.06 3.08
N PHE A 92 5.33 -17.58 3.04
CA PHE A 92 4.18 -16.92 3.63
C PHE A 92 4.33 -16.66 5.13
N ARG A 93 4.86 -17.65 5.89
CA ARG A 93 5.01 -17.52 7.34
C ARG A 93 6.01 -16.42 7.69
N LYS A 94 7.16 -16.41 7.02
CA LYS A 94 8.18 -15.38 7.23
C LYS A 94 7.69 -13.99 6.85
N GLY A 95 6.94 -13.87 5.74
CA GLY A 95 6.33 -12.63 5.35
C GLY A 95 5.33 -12.10 6.39
N VAL A 96 4.47 -12.95 6.93
CA VAL A 96 3.54 -12.61 8.02
C VAL A 96 4.28 -12.14 9.28
N GLU A 97 5.35 -12.83 9.68
CA GLU A 97 6.18 -12.46 10.82
C GLU A 97 6.82 -11.08 10.63
N GLU A 98 7.32 -10.80 9.42
CA GLU A 98 7.89 -9.49 9.09
C GLU A 98 6.82 -8.38 9.09
N VAL A 99 5.62 -8.63 8.54
CA VAL A 99 4.51 -7.67 8.62
C VAL A 99 4.19 -7.32 10.07
N ILE A 100 4.07 -8.31 10.95
CA ILE A 100 3.79 -8.10 12.38
C ILE A 100 4.91 -7.29 13.05
N THR A 101 6.16 -7.62 12.75
CA THR A 101 7.33 -6.95 13.32
C THR A 101 7.37 -5.48 12.88
N SER A 102 7.18 -5.24 11.59
CA SER A 102 7.15 -3.89 11.01
C SER A 102 6.00 -3.05 11.57
N ILE A 103 4.78 -3.58 11.64
CA ILE A 103 3.63 -2.88 12.24
C ILE A 103 3.93 -2.48 13.69
N LYS A 104 4.44 -3.40 14.51
CA LYS A 104 4.80 -3.10 15.90
C LYS A 104 5.87 -2.01 15.98
N TYR A 105 6.92 -2.12 15.17
CA TYR A 105 7.99 -1.11 15.12
C TYR A 105 7.46 0.28 14.81
N ILE A 106 6.60 0.39 13.78
CA ILE A 106 6.04 1.67 13.34
C ILE A 106 5.05 2.22 14.37
N TYR A 107 4.16 1.39 14.88
CA TYR A 107 3.18 1.77 15.91
C TYR A 107 3.85 2.37 17.17
N TRP A 108 4.98 1.80 17.60
CA TRP A 108 5.75 2.37 18.70
C TRP A 108 6.34 3.76 18.41
N LYS A 109 6.49 4.13 17.14
CA LYS A 109 6.92 5.46 16.72
C LYS A 109 5.76 6.44 16.63
N ASN A 110 4.65 5.99 16.09
CA ASN A 110 3.42 6.78 15.93
C ASN A 110 2.18 5.89 16.07
N PRO A 111 1.49 5.89 17.23
CA PRO A 111 0.27 5.10 17.43
C PRO A 111 -0.92 5.54 16.57
N MET A 112 -0.86 6.70 15.93
CA MET A 112 -1.94 7.24 15.09
C MET A 112 -1.84 6.81 13.64
N ILE A 113 -0.69 6.23 13.22
CA ILE A 113 -0.46 5.82 11.84
C ILE A 113 -1.45 4.72 11.42
N LYS A 114 -1.91 4.78 10.19
CA LYS A 114 -2.71 3.72 9.58
C LYS A 114 -1.83 2.79 8.74
N PHE A 115 -2.32 1.58 8.54
CA PHE A 115 -1.59 0.57 7.79
C PHE A 115 -2.41 0.04 6.62
N GLU A 116 -1.69 -0.27 5.56
CA GLU A 116 -2.12 -1.17 4.51
C GLU A 116 -1.27 -2.43 4.56
N VAL A 117 -1.87 -3.61 4.34
CA VAL A 117 -1.19 -4.91 4.38
C VAL A 117 -1.53 -5.76 3.16
N GLY A 118 -0.64 -6.63 2.79
CA GLY A 118 -0.77 -7.48 1.59
C GLY A 118 0.26 -7.10 0.54
N THR A 119 0.01 -7.47 -0.70
CA THR A 119 0.88 -7.14 -1.83
C THR A 119 0.15 -7.28 -3.17
N GLU A 120 0.69 -6.67 -4.20
CA GLU A 120 0.18 -6.79 -5.56
C GLU A 120 0.58 -8.12 -6.22
N GLU A 121 -0.19 -8.52 -7.24
CA GLU A 121 -0.03 -9.81 -7.92
C GLU A 121 1.34 -9.97 -8.62
N SER A 122 1.94 -8.87 -9.08
CA SER A 122 3.24 -8.86 -9.73
C SER A 122 4.42 -9.15 -8.77
N ILE A 123 4.23 -8.92 -7.47
CA ILE A 123 5.24 -9.19 -6.43
C ILE A 123 5.09 -10.62 -5.91
N ARG A 124 3.88 -10.96 -5.45
CA ARG A 124 3.55 -12.30 -4.99
C ARG A 124 2.05 -12.54 -5.11
N ARG A 125 1.67 -13.55 -5.88
CA ARG A 125 0.27 -13.94 -5.97
C ARG A 125 -0.19 -14.57 -4.65
N PHE A 126 -1.30 -14.04 -4.11
CA PHE A 126 -2.02 -14.61 -2.98
C PHE A 126 -3.23 -15.39 -3.48
N GLU A 127 -3.47 -16.56 -2.92
CA GLU A 127 -4.80 -17.15 -2.99
C GLU A 127 -5.75 -16.44 -2.00
N VAL A 128 -7.06 -16.56 -2.23
CA VAL A 128 -8.06 -15.94 -1.34
C VAL A 128 -7.86 -16.40 0.11
N SER A 129 -7.56 -17.68 0.31
CA SER A 129 -7.24 -18.25 1.62
C SER A 129 -5.94 -17.70 2.24
N GLU A 130 -4.97 -17.28 1.45
CA GLU A 130 -3.75 -16.67 1.98
C GLU A 130 -4.01 -15.25 2.48
N LEU A 131 -4.85 -14.45 1.79
CA LEU A 131 -5.30 -13.17 2.29
C LEU A 131 -6.07 -13.33 3.61
N GLU A 132 -6.99 -14.31 3.67
CA GLU A 132 -7.73 -14.63 4.89
C GLU A 132 -6.79 -15.03 6.03
N ASN A 133 -5.81 -15.90 5.75
CA ASN A 133 -4.81 -16.32 6.72
C ASN A 133 -3.89 -15.17 7.18
N LEU A 134 -3.54 -14.25 6.28
CA LEU A 134 -2.79 -13.04 6.66
C LEU A 134 -3.58 -12.23 7.71
N LEU A 135 -4.81 -11.84 7.37
CA LEU A 135 -5.64 -11.02 8.28
C LEU A 135 -5.94 -11.74 9.60
N HIS A 136 -6.21 -13.05 9.55
CA HIS A 136 -6.38 -13.86 10.75
C HIS A 136 -5.14 -13.88 11.66
N ASN A 137 -3.94 -14.07 11.09
CA ASN A 137 -2.70 -14.01 11.87
C ASN A 137 -2.47 -12.62 12.48
N LEU A 138 -2.75 -11.55 11.73
CA LEU A 138 -2.61 -10.19 12.23
C LEU A 138 -3.58 -9.91 13.38
N GLU A 139 -4.85 -10.30 13.24
CA GLU A 139 -5.86 -10.16 14.29
C GLU A 139 -5.47 -10.90 15.59
N HIS A 140 -4.90 -12.11 15.48
CA HIS A 140 -4.55 -12.91 16.64
C HIS A 140 -3.23 -12.53 17.30
N LYS A 141 -2.25 -12.01 16.53
CA LYS A 141 -0.89 -11.75 17.01
C LYS A 141 -0.61 -10.28 17.34
N LEU A 142 -1.49 -9.39 16.92
CA LEU A 142 -1.42 -7.97 17.27
C LEU A 142 -2.42 -7.67 18.40
N PRO A 143 -2.09 -6.75 19.32
CA PRO A 143 -3.10 -6.15 20.20
C PRO A 143 -4.25 -5.53 19.37
N SER A 144 -5.49 -5.60 19.87
CA SER A 144 -6.67 -5.13 19.13
C SER A 144 -6.57 -3.69 18.66
N ASN A 145 -6.06 -2.80 19.51
CA ASN A 145 -5.84 -1.39 19.16
C ASN A 145 -4.79 -1.18 18.04
N ILE A 146 -3.86 -2.12 17.85
CA ILE A 146 -2.92 -2.07 16.72
C ILE A 146 -3.57 -2.67 15.48
N PHE A 147 -4.31 -3.76 15.61
CA PHE A 147 -5.04 -4.36 14.49
C PHE A 147 -6.09 -3.41 13.91
N GLU A 148 -6.75 -2.62 14.75
CA GLU A 148 -7.72 -1.59 14.32
C GLU A 148 -7.09 -0.50 13.45
N ASN A 149 -5.79 -0.24 13.58
CA ASN A 149 -5.07 0.71 12.73
C ASN A 149 -4.78 0.18 11.32
N ILE A 150 -4.97 -1.11 11.06
CA ILE A 150 -4.96 -1.62 9.68
C ILE A 150 -6.25 -1.15 9.02
N GLU A 151 -6.12 -0.25 8.05
CA GLU A 151 -7.26 0.32 7.32
C GLU A 151 -7.53 -0.44 6.03
N TYR A 152 -6.48 -0.77 5.29
CA TYR A 152 -6.58 -1.44 3.99
C TYR A 152 -5.91 -2.81 3.97
N ALA A 153 -6.50 -3.70 3.17
CA ALA A 153 -5.85 -4.92 2.74
C ALA A 153 -5.83 -4.99 1.21
N VAL A 154 -4.66 -5.32 0.66
CA VAL A 154 -4.48 -5.42 -0.79
C VAL A 154 -5.18 -6.66 -1.31
N VAL A 155 -6.06 -6.45 -2.29
CA VAL A 155 -6.77 -7.50 -3.02
C VAL A 155 -6.18 -7.64 -4.43
N GLN A 156 -6.34 -8.81 -5.02
CA GLN A 156 -5.76 -9.15 -6.31
C GLN A 156 -6.84 -9.73 -7.23
N SER A 157 -7.13 -9.04 -8.32
CA SER A 157 -8.14 -9.47 -9.30
C SER A 157 -7.58 -10.26 -10.49
N GLY A 158 -6.28 -10.51 -10.52
CA GLY A 158 -5.60 -11.13 -11.66
C GLY A 158 -5.00 -10.12 -12.64
N VAL A 159 -4.99 -8.85 -12.28
CA VAL A 159 -4.45 -7.77 -13.11
C VAL A 159 -3.11 -7.29 -12.56
N GLY A 160 -2.12 -7.25 -13.43
CA GLY A 160 -0.80 -6.67 -13.17
C GLY A 160 -0.56 -5.42 -14.02
N LEU A 161 0.69 -4.94 -14.03
CA LEU A 161 1.11 -3.72 -14.70
C LEU A 161 2.39 -3.93 -15.49
N ASP A 162 2.41 -3.49 -16.75
CA ASP A 162 3.62 -3.35 -17.58
C ASP A 162 3.84 -1.87 -17.89
N LEU A 163 4.67 -1.21 -17.08
CA LEU A 163 5.00 0.21 -17.25
C LEU A 163 5.72 0.50 -18.56
N GLY A 164 6.50 -0.45 -19.08
CA GLY A 164 7.23 -0.30 -20.34
C GLY A 164 6.29 -0.23 -21.54
N LYS A 165 5.21 -0.99 -21.51
CA LYS A 165 4.17 -1.01 -22.54
C LYS A 165 3.01 -0.09 -22.24
N GLN A 166 2.98 0.53 -21.07
CA GLN A 166 1.90 1.40 -20.62
C GLN A 166 0.53 0.72 -20.72
N GLN A 167 0.45 -0.50 -20.17
CA GLN A 167 -0.78 -1.29 -20.19
C GLN A 167 -0.92 -2.18 -18.97
N ASN A 168 -2.15 -2.51 -18.61
CA ASN A 168 -2.41 -3.57 -17.66
C ASN A 168 -2.17 -4.95 -18.30
N THR A 169 -1.69 -5.89 -17.49
CA THR A 169 -1.43 -7.28 -17.88
C THR A 169 -2.36 -8.24 -17.12
N GLY A 170 -2.30 -9.51 -17.49
CA GLY A 170 -3.15 -10.54 -16.87
C GLY A 170 -4.61 -10.48 -17.35
N THR A 171 -5.49 -11.08 -16.57
CA THR A 171 -6.93 -11.16 -16.90
C THR A 171 -7.75 -10.88 -15.66
N PHE A 172 -8.64 -9.90 -15.76
CA PHE A 172 -9.56 -9.57 -14.68
C PHE A 172 -10.45 -10.77 -14.32
N ASN A 173 -10.42 -11.15 -13.05
CA ASN A 173 -11.25 -12.22 -12.49
C ASN A 173 -12.20 -11.61 -11.44
N PRO A 174 -13.44 -11.28 -11.82
CA PRO A 174 -14.41 -10.65 -10.93
C PRO A 174 -14.76 -11.52 -9.72
N LYS A 175 -14.83 -12.85 -9.89
CA LYS A 175 -15.11 -13.76 -8.79
C LYS A 175 -14.02 -13.75 -7.73
N ARG A 176 -12.74 -13.71 -8.16
CA ARG A 176 -11.60 -13.62 -7.26
C ARG A 176 -11.60 -12.29 -6.49
N LEU A 177 -11.87 -11.17 -7.18
CA LEU A 177 -12.00 -9.87 -6.53
C LEU A 177 -13.11 -9.87 -5.49
N GLU A 178 -14.31 -10.33 -5.87
CA GLU A 178 -15.46 -10.43 -4.96
C GLU A 178 -15.14 -11.26 -3.71
N ASP A 179 -14.45 -12.39 -3.87
CA ASP A 179 -14.10 -13.25 -2.74
C ASP A 179 -13.06 -12.62 -1.83
N MET A 180 -12.04 -11.93 -2.37
CA MET A 180 -11.08 -11.18 -1.57
C MET A 180 -11.70 -9.98 -0.86
N VAL A 181 -12.61 -9.25 -1.52
CA VAL A 181 -13.39 -8.17 -0.89
C VAL A 181 -14.22 -8.69 0.30
N LYS A 182 -14.84 -9.88 0.17
CA LYS A 182 -15.57 -10.53 1.28
C LYS A 182 -14.64 -10.86 2.45
N VAL A 183 -13.42 -11.31 2.17
CA VAL A 183 -12.40 -11.53 3.21
C VAL A 183 -12.08 -10.23 3.93
N CYS A 184 -11.81 -9.14 3.22
CA CYS A 184 -11.55 -7.84 3.86
C CYS A 184 -12.71 -7.42 4.76
N LYS A 185 -13.95 -7.49 4.26
CA LYS A 185 -15.17 -7.17 5.03
C LYS A 185 -15.33 -8.02 6.29
N LYS A 186 -14.98 -9.31 6.21
CA LYS A 186 -15.04 -10.25 7.37
C LYS A 186 -14.17 -9.75 8.54
N PHE A 187 -13.03 -9.14 8.26
CA PHE A 187 -12.10 -8.59 9.25
C PHE A 187 -12.29 -7.08 9.50
N GLY A 188 -13.36 -6.47 8.96
CA GLY A 188 -13.63 -5.04 9.11
C GLY A 188 -12.60 -4.14 8.42
N LYS A 189 -11.95 -4.63 7.35
CA LYS A 189 -10.95 -3.88 6.59
C LYS A 189 -11.51 -3.42 5.25
N LYS A 190 -11.02 -2.27 4.76
CA LYS A 190 -11.27 -1.82 3.39
C LYS A 190 -10.40 -2.62 2.44
N SER A 191 -10.92 -2.89 1.25
CA SER A 191 -10.17 -3.53 0.16
C SER A 191 -9.55 -2.47 -0.75
N LYS A 192 -8.31 -2.66 -1.17
CA LYS A 192 -7.62 -1.79 -2.12
C LYS A 192 -6.90 -2.65 -3.15
N GLU A 193 -7.05 -2.32 -4.42
CA GLU A 193 -6.34 -2.98 -5.51
C GLU A 193 -5.26 -2.05 -6.06
N HIS A 194 -4.06 -2.58 -6.25
CA HIS A 194 -2.98 -1.91 -6.96
C HIS A 194 -3.09 -2.14 -8.48
N ASN A 195 -2.23 -1.43 -9.26
CA ASN A 195 -2.14 -1.62 -10.72
C ASN A 195 -3.38 -1.18 -11.52
N GLY A 196 -4.05 -0.12 -11.08
CA GLY A 196 -5.18 0.47 -11.81
C GLY A 196 -4.80 1.43 -12.95
N ASP A 197 -3.51 1.69 -13.20
CA ASP A 197 -3.01 2.83 -13.97
C ASP A 197 -3.58 2.98 -15.38
N TYR A 198 -3.90 1.89 -16.08
CA TYR A 198 -4.36 1.91 -17.46
C TYR A 198 -5.76 1.31 -17.64
N LEU A 199 -6.53 1.26 -16.58
CA LEU A 199 -7.91 0.78 -16.65
C LEU A 199 -8.82 1.85 -17.25
N SER A 200 -9.79 1.43 -18.04
CA SER A 200 -10.88 2.28 -18.50
C SER A 200 -11.85 2.62 -17.38
N SER A 201 -12.63 3.69 -17.55
CA SER A 201 -13.68 4.06 -16.58
C SER A 201 -14.69 2.93 -16.33
N LYS A 202 -14.97 2.10 -17.34
CA LYS A 202 -15.84 0.93 -17.19
C LYS A 202 -15.19 -0.11 -16.27
N GLU A 203 -13.91 -0.41 -16.47
CA GLU A 203 -13.19 -1.40 -15.66
C GLU A 203 -13.05 -0.95 -14.20
N TYR A 204 -12.90 0.34 -13.92
CA TYR A 204 -12.98 0.89 -12.57
C TYR A 204 -14.38 0.65 -11.97
N LYS A 205 -15.43 1.05 -12.72
CA LYS A 205 -16.80 0.87 -12.27
C LYS A 205 -17.12 -0.60 -11.95
N ASP A 206 -16.72 -1.52 -12.82
CA ASP A 206 -16.94 -2.96 -12.62
C ASP A 206 -16.33 -3.45 -11.29
N ARG A 207 -15.19 -2.87 -10.86
CA ARG A 207 -14.52 -3.21 -9.57
C ARG A 207 -15.27 -2.62 -8.36
N PHE A 208 -15.68 -1.37 -8.44
CA PHE A 208 -16.47 -0.74 -7.37
C PHE A 208 -17.84 -1.40 -7.21
N ASP A 209 -18.48 -1.81 -8.31
CA ASP A 209 -19.76 -2.57 -8.26
C ASP A 209 -19.59 -3.93 -7.55
N LEU A 210 -18.39 -4.51 -7.52
CA LEU A 210 -18.04 -5.70 -6.74
C LEU A 210 -17.67 -5.39 -5.27
N GLY A 211 -17.64 -4.13 -4.89
CA GLY A 211 -17.44 -3.67 -3.52
C GLY A 211 -15.99 -3.33 -3.16
N LEU A 212 -15.12 -3.10 -4.15
CA LEU A 212 -13.80 -2.49 -3.92
C LEU A 212 -13.99 -1.10 -3.31
N ASN A 213 -13.09 -0.73 -2.38
CA ASN A 213 -13.11 0.58 -1.71
C ASN A 213 -12.11 1.55 -2.34
#